data_1993ef0bbe46e37f26cb25acbd25fd2a
#
_entry.id   1993ef0bbe46e37f26cb25acbd25fd2a
#
_cell.length_a   1.000
_cell.length_b   1.000
_cell.length_c   1.000
_cell.angle_alpha   90.00
_cell.angle_beta   90.00
_cell.angle_gamma   90.00
#
_symmetry.space_group_name_H-M   'P 1'
#
loop_
_entity.id
_entity.type
_entity.pdbx_description
1 polymer ?
#
loop_
_entity_poly.entity_id
_entity_poly.type
_entity_poly.pdbx_seq_one_letter_code
_entity_poly.pdbx_strand_id
1 'polypeptide(L)'
;MYEVSGDWMLPDFKPGDMLALVEVPENAPIMNGSPYVIDTMSTGLIFRLIYQQEDGLLCRSFNDDRFAPFSIARDDIYNIYRVIGMLRTNV
;
A
#
# COMPACT_ATOMS: atom_id res chain seq x y z
N MET A 1 12.22 -2.69 -6.17
CA MET A 1 11.33 -1.55 -6.46
C MET A 1 9.97 -2.05 -6.90
N TYR A 2 8.94 -1.28 -6.64
CA TYR A 2 7.56 -1.63 -6.97
C TYR A 2 7.02 -0.64 -8.00
N GLU A 3 6.46 -1.14 -9.09
CA GLU A 3 5.82 -0.29 -10.09
C GLU A 3 4.34 -0.15 -9.80
N VAL A 4 3.84 1.09 -9.72
CA VAL A 4 2.43 1.35 -9.48
C VAL A 4 1.62 0.97 -10.72
N SER A 5 0.55 0.19 -10.52
CA SER A 5 -0.41 -0.14 -11.55
C SER A 5 -1.80 0.22 -11.05
N GLY A 6 -2.69 0.66 -11.94
CA GLY A 6 -4.04 1.04 -11.57
C GLY A 6 -4.15 2.47 -11.08
N ASP A 7 -5.38 2.92 -10.83
CA ASP A 7 -5.73 4.32 -10.58
C ASP A 7 -6.08 4.62 -9.13
N TRP A 8 -6.03 3.63 -8.25
CA TRP A 8 -6.55 3.78 -6.88
C TRP A 8 -5.74 4.73 -6.00
N MET A 9 -4.51 5.07 -6.41
CA MET A 9 -3.67 5.99 -5.64
C MET A 9 -3.47 7.34 -6.34
N LEU A 10 -4.27 7.65 -7.34
CA LEU A 10 -4.29 8.99 -7.93
C LEU A 10 -4.90 9.99 -6.93
N PRO A 11 -4.51 11.24 -6.96
CA PRO A 11 -3.53 11.86 -7.88
C PRO A 11 -2.08 11.76 -7.43
N ASP A 12 -1.83 11.29 -6.21
CA ASP A 12 -0.48 11.33 -5.62
C ASP A 12 0.48 10.34 -6.30
N PHE A 13 -0.02 9.17 -6.69
CA PHE A 13 0.77 8.16 -7.37
C PHE A 13 0.09 7.75 -8.66
N LYS A 14 0.83 7.75 -9.76
CA LYS A 14 0.30 7.43 -11.08
C LYS A 14 0.76 6.05 -11.52
N PRO A 15 -0.01 5.37 -12.37
CA PRO A 15 0.48 4.14 -13.00
C PRO A 15 1.82 4.39 -13.68
N GLY A 16 2.77 3.49 -13.48
CA GLY A 16 4.12 3.62 -14.00
C GLY A 16 5.12 4.24 -13.04
N ASP A 17 4.67 4.88 -11.96
CA ASP A 17 5.60 5.37 -10.94
C ASP A 17 6.34 4.19 -10.31
N MET A 18 7.64 4.37 -10.05
CA MET A 18 8.46 3.35 -9.38
C MET A 18 8.68 3.77 -7.94
N LEU A 19 8.37 2.86 -7.02
CA LEU A 19 8.49 3.14 -5.59
C LEU A 19 9.72 2.44 -5.02
N ALA A 20 10.46 3.19 -4.22
CA ALA A 20 11.52 2.62 -3.39
C ALA A 20 10.88 2.23 -2.06
N LEU A 21 11.11 0.99 -1.64
CA LEU A 21 10.46 0.41 -0.47
C LEU A 21 11.47 -0.04 0.55
N VAL A 22 11.07 -0.01 1.81
CA VAL A 22 11.82 -0.64 2.89
C VAL A 22 10.86 -1.51 3.71
N GLU A 23 11.31 -2.68 4.08
CA GLU A 23 10.49 -3.60 4.86
C GLU A 23 10.24 -3.03 6.26
N VAL A 24 9.00 -3.10 6.71
CA VAL A 24 8.61 -2.68 8.05
C VAL A 24 8.79 -3.87 8.99
N PRO A 25 9.59 -3.73 10.06
CA PRO A 25 9.76 -4.82 11.02
C PRO A 25 8.42 -5.21 11.66
N GLU A 26 8.31 -6.46 12.04
CA GLU A 26 7.05 -7.05 12.54
C GLU A 26 6.47 -6.25 13.71
N ASN A 27 7.31 -5.71 14.58
CA ASN A 27 6.88 -4.98 15.77
C ASN A 27 6.80 -3.47 15.60
N ALA A 28 7.10 -2.97 14.41
CA ALA A 28 7.07 -1.53 14.18
C ALA A 28 5.62 -1.05 14.04
N PRO A 29 5.31 0.14 14.57
CA PRO A 29 3.95 0.68 14.43
C PRO A 29 3.67 1.10 12.99
N ILE A 30 2.40 0.98 12.60
CA ILE A 30 1.91 1.48 11.32
C ILE A 30 1.51 2.94 11.49
N MET A 31 1.94 3.77 10.56
CA MET A 31 1.50 5.17 10.51
C MET A 31 0.18 5.22 9.74
N ASN A 32 -0.91 5.39 10.46
CA ASN A 32 -2.25 5.39 9.87
C ASN A 32 -2.38 6.47 8.80
N GLY A 33 -2.93 6.07 7.66
CA GLY A 33 -3.15 6.97 6.53
C GLY A 33 -1.95 7.16 5.62
N SER A 34 -0.86 6.44 5.87
CA SER A 34 0.32 6.49 5.00
C SER A 34 0.28 5.39 3.95
N PRO A 35 0.96 5.59 2.80
CA PRO A 35 0.99 4.56 1.76
C PRO A 35 1.97 3.44 2.11
N TYR A 36 1.50 2.21 1.92
CA TYR A 36 2.29 1.00 2.12
C TYR A 36 2.04 0.02 0.99
N VAL A 37 3.03 -0.80 0.70
CA VAL A 37 2.86 -1.98 -0.15
C VAL A 37 2.79 -3.19 0.78
N ILE A 38 1.72 -3.97 0.64
CA ILE A 38 1.48 -5.14 1.47
C ILE A 38 1.58 -6.38 0.59
N ASP A 39 2.40 -7.33 1.01
CA ASP A 39 2.48 -8.62 0.35
C ASP A 39 1.50 -9.57 1.04
N THR A 40 0.45 -9.96 0.32
CA THR A 40 -0.59 -10.82 0.86
C THR A 40 -0.54 -12.21 0.21
N MET A 41 -0.96 -13.22 0.96
CA MET A 41 -1.03 -14.58 0.46
C MET A 41 -2.15 -14.74 -0.56
N SER A 42 -3.29 -14.10 -0.32
CA SER A 42 -4.49 -14.30 -1.15
C SER A 42 -4.49 -13.48 -2.44
N THR A 43 -3.93 -12.27 -2.42
CA THR A 43 -4.03 -11.34 -3.57
C THR A 43 -2.69 -10.82 -4.08
N GLY A 44 -1.57 -11.23 -3.48
CA GLY A 44 -0.26 -10.75 -3.87
C GLY A 44 0.00 -9.34 -3.33
N LEU A 45 0.74 -8.55 -4.10
CA LEU A 45 1.13 -7.20 -3.68
C LEU A 45 0.00 -6.21 -3.91
N ILE A 46 -0.30 -5.44 -2.88
CA ILE A 46 -1.28 -4.36 -2.96
C ILE A 46 -0.65 -3.08 -2.44
N PHE A 47 -1.03 -1.94 -3.02
CA PHE A 47 -0.52 -0.62 -2.66
C PHE A 47 -1.69 0.28 -2.30
N ARG A 48 -1.81 0.64 -1.03
CA ARG A 48 -2.94 1.41 -0.50
C ARG A 48 -2.50 2.29 0.66
N LEU A 49 -3.37 3.20 1.07
CA LEU A 49 -3.26 3.87 2.36
C LEU A 49 -3.70 2.89 3.45
N ILE A 50 -2.90 2.74 4.47
CA ILE A 50 -3.09 1.69 5.46
C ILE A 50 -3.44 2.28 6.82
N TYR A 51 -4.41 1.65 7.48
CA TYR A 51 -4.82 1.99 8.84
C TYR A 51 -4.79 0.73 9.68
N GLN A 52 -4.22 0.85 10.87
CA GLN A 52 -4.14 -0.27 11.82
C GLN A 52 -5.52 -0.63 12.32
N GLN A 53 -5.83 -1.92 12.32
CA GLN A 53 -7.02 -2.49 12.93
C GLN A 53 -6.64 -3.54 13.95
N GLU A 54 -7.59 -3.98 14.77
CA GLU A 54 -7.33 -4.93 15.85
C GLU A 54 -6.75 -6.25 15.31
N ASP A 55 -7.36 -6.79 14.25
CA ASP A 55 -6.97 -8.10 13.70
C ASP A 55 -6.45 -8.01 12.27
N GLY A 56 -5.91 -6.87 11.88
CA GLY A 56 -5.41 -6.71 10.53
C GLY A 56 -5.23 -5.27 10.13
N LEU A 57 -5.46 -4.99 8.85
CA LEU A 57 -5.25 -3.66 8.28
C LEU A 57 -6.46 -3.25 7.46
N LEU A 58 -6.84 -1.98 7.56
CA LEU A 58 -7.82 -1.37 6.66
C LEU A 58 -7.05 -0.69 5.53
N CYS A 59 -7.46 -0.98 4.30
CA CYS A 59 -6.83 -0.46 3.09
C CYS A 59 -7.77 0.52 2.40
N ARG A 60 -7.30 1.73 2.16
CA ARG A 60 -8.07 2.78 1.50
C ARG A 60 -7.31 3.31 0.30
N SER A 61 -8.05 3.79 -0.68
CA SER A 61 -7.49 4.43 -1.86
C SER A 61 -7.62 5.94 -1.72
N PHE A 62 -6.75 6.70 -2.44
CA PHE A 62 -6.98 8.13 -2.56
C PHE A 62 -8.28 8.40 -3.31
N ASN A 63 -8.65 7.52 -4.23
CA ASN A 63 -9.91 7.60 -5.00
C ASN A 63 -11.02 6.81 -4.30
N ASP A 64 -11.35 7.16 -3.07
CA ASP A 64 -12.35 6.45 -2.28
C ASP A 64 -13.75 6.43 -2.91
N ASP A 65 -14.08 7.43 -3.71
CA ASP A 65 -15.38 7.48 -4.40
C ASP A 65 -15.53 6.37 -5.44
N ARG A 66 -14.40 5.89 -6.01
CA ARG A 66 -14.40 4.85 -7.03
C ARG A 66 -14.02 3.48 -6.47
N PHE A 67 -13.23 3.45 -5.41
CA PHE A 67 -12.64 2.22 -4.88
C PHE A 67 -12.95 2.12 -3.39
N ALA A 68 -13.88 1.25 -3.03
CA ALA A 68 -14.29 1.07 -1.65
C ALA A 68 -13.14 0.53 -0.80
N PRO A 69 -13.04 0.94 0.47
CA PRO A 69 -12.04 0.39 1.37
C PRO A 69 -12.30 -1.10 1.64
N PHE A 70 -11.24 -1.82 1.97
CA PHE A 70 -11.34 -3.24 2.32
C PHE A 70 -10.34 -3.57 3.41
N SER A 71 -10.57 -4.68 4.09
CA SER A 71 -9.71 -5.13 5.19
C SER A 71 -8.89 -6.34 4.79
N ILE A 72 -7.68 -6.42 5.34
CA ILE A 72 -6.82 -7.60 5.21
C ILE A 72 -6.64 -8.20 6.58
N ALA A 73 -6.88 -9.50 6.69
CA ALA A 73 -6.67 -10.23 7.95
C ALA A 73 -5.16 -10.37 8.22
N ARG A 74 -4.80 -10.37 9.50
CA ARG A 74 -3.40 -10.48 9.92
C ARG A 74 -2.71 -11.71 9.33
N ASP A 75 -3.37 -12.85 9.31
CA ASP A 75 -2.79 -14.11 8.81
C ASP A 75 -2.62 -14.13 7.29
N ASP A 76 -3.19 -13.16 6.57
CA ASP A 76 -3.02 -13.05 5.12
C ASP A 76 -1.81 -12.19 4.75
N ILE A 77 -1.11 -11.63 5.72
CA ILE A 77 -0.01 -10.69 5.49
C ILE A 77 1.32 -11.42 5.59
N TYR A 78 2.11 -11.39 4.52
CA TYR A 78 3.49 -11.86 4.54
C TYR A 78 4.43 -10.76 5.02
N ASN A 79 4.43 -9.64 4.31
CA ASN A 79 5.35 -8.54 4.55
C ASN A 79 4.65 -7.22 4.33
N ILE A 80 5.13 -6.19 5.03
CA ILE A 80 4.67 -4.82 4.86
C ILE A 80 5.87 -3.98 4.47
N TYR A 81 5.71 -3.12 3.46
CA TYR A 81 6.78 -2.25 2.99
C TYR A 81 6.33 -0.80 3.04
N ARG A 82 7.18 0.05 3.60
CA ARG A 82 6.95 1.48 3.64
C ARG A 82 7.56 2.12 2.39
N VAL A 83 6.87 3.08 1.82
CA VAL A 83 7.38 3.83 0.67
C VAL A 83 8.33 4.90 1.19
N ILE A 84 9.58 4.89 0.70
CA ILE A 84 10.60 5.85 1.10
C ILE A 84 11.00 6.79 -0.04
N GLY A 85 10.54 6.53 -1.25
CA GLY A 85 10.82 7.40 -2.38
C GLY A 85 10.06 6.97 -3.61
N MET A 86 10.03 7.85 -4.61
CA MET A 86 9.28 7.60 -5.83
C MET A 86 10.05 8.20 -6.99
N LEU A 87 10.15 7.44 -8.08
CA LEU A 87 10.73 7.88 -9.33
C LEU A 87 9.65 7.90 -10.39
N ARG A 88 9.47 9.04 -11.03
CA ARG A 88 8.50 9.22 -12.10
C ARG A 88 9.23 9.62 -13.35
N THR A 89 8.98 8.90 -14.45
CA THR A 89 9.54 9.26 -15.74
C THR A 89 8.54 10.08 -16.51
N ASN A 90 8.96 11.25 -16.94
CA ASN A 90 8.20 12.10 -17.85
C ASN A 90 8.71 11.88 -19.26
N VAL A 91 7.91 11.21 -20.03
CA VAL A 91 8.26 10.96 -21.42
C VAL A 91 7.27 11.64 -22.33
#